data_e7df6dbeb1a505775168af44773e9d56
#
_entry.id   e7df6dbeb1a505775168af44773e9d56
#
_cell.length_a   1.000
_cell.length_b   1.000
_cell.length_c   1.000
_cell.angle_alpha   90.00
_cell.angle_beta   90.00
_cell.angle_gamma   90.00
#
_symmetry.space_group_name_H-M   'P 1'
#
loop_
_entity.id
_entity.type
_entity.pdbx_description
1 polymer ?
#
loop_
_entity_poly.entity_id
_entity_poly.type
_entity_poly.pdbx_seq_one_letter_code
_entity_poly.pdbx_strand_id
1 'polypeptide(L)'
;NVAAMRLALAAYELDDKTRGTTVNPGLIHGGTGANIISDHAEVTLDLRFWNDEDGRELISKIRALAEKTWVEGVTQTVEQLSYSPAMPLSENTRALVEKITDAASEAGFDARWVDAGGASDGNHMAEAGIPVVDGCGPAGGGFHSEREFLRLETVEERIIMIVNLLKRL
;
A
#
# COMPACT_ATOMS: atom_id res chain seq x y z
N ASN A 1 -4.60 23.36 -14.73
CA ASN A 1 -4.29 23.32 -13.30
C ASN A 1 -5.55 23.33 -12.41
N VAL A 2 -6.51 24.25 -12.59
CA VAL A 2 -7.68 24.37 -11.70
C VAL A 2 -8.53 23.11 -11.67
N ALA A 3 -8.76 22.47 -12.83
CA ALA A 3 -9.48 21.19 -12.89
C ALA A 3 -8.75 20.08 -12.12
N ALA A 4 -7.44 19.96 -12.30
CA ALA A 4 -6.61 18.99 -11.60
C ALA A 4 -6.64 19.18 -10.07
N MET A 5 -6.53 20.44 -9.59
CA MET A 5 -6.62 20.74 -8.16
C MET A 5 -8.00 20.40 -7.58
N ARG A 6 -9.09 20.72 -8.30
CA ARG A 6 -10.46 20.38 -7.85
C ARG A 6 -10.69 18.87 -7.79
N LEU A 7 -10.23 18.14 -8.81
CA LEU A 7 -10.29 16.67 -8.83
C LEU A 7 -9.46 16.07 -7.68
N ALA A 8 -8.23 16.55 -7.46
CA ALA A 8 -7.36 16.08 -6.40
C ALA A 8 -7.99 16.28 -5.02
N LEU A 9 -8.59 17.44 -4.75
CA LEU A 9 -9.29 17.71 -3.49
C LEU A 9 -10.51 16.81 -3.32
N ALA A 10 -11.33 16.65 -4.37
CA ALA A 10 -12.49 15.78 -4.30
C ALA A 10 -12.11 14.29 -4.15
N ALA A 11 -10.98 13.87 -4.72
CA ALA A 11 -10.44 12.53 -4.51
C ALA A 11 -9.94 12.36 -3.06
N TYR A 12 -9.24 13.35 -2.51
CA TYR A 12 -8.78 13.35 -1.13
C TYR A 12 -9.93 13.24 -0.11
N GLU A 13 -11.09 13.82 -0.40
CA GLU A 13 -12.29 13.72 0.44
C GLU A 13 -12.91 12.31 0.48
N LEU A 14 -12.44 11.38 -0.38
CA LEU A 14 -12.83 9.97 -0.34
C LEU A 14 -12.05 9.15 0.71
N ASP A 15 -11.08 9.77 1.40
CA ASP A 15 -10.37 9.15 2.52
C ASP A 15 -11.35 8.72 3.61
N ASP A 16 -11.33 7.43 3.97
CA ASP A 16 -12.20 6.87 5.00
C ASP A 16 -11.41 5.96 5.94
N LYS A 17 -10.94 6.54 7.03
CA LYS A 17 -10.18 5.82 8.05
C LYS A 17 -10.99 4.74 8.76
N THR A 18 -12.32 4.84 8.77
CA THR A 18 -13.18 3.83 9.40
C THR A 18 -13.26 2.56 8.58
N ARG A 19 -13.16 2.68 7.26
CA ARG A 19 -13.05 1.57 6.30
C ARG A 19 -11.59 1.18 6.02
N GLY A 20 -10.62 1.98 6.51
CA GLY A 20 -9.21 1.77 6.26
C GLY A 20 -8.78 2.08 4.82
N THR A 21 -9.52 2.93 4.12
CA THR A 21 -9.14 3.44 2.81
C THR A 21 -8.47 4.80 2.94
N THR A 22 -7.40 5.02 2.16
CA THR A 22 -6.72 6.32 2.10
C THR A 22 -6.50 6.76 0.67
N VAL A 23 -6.55 8.08 0.46
CA VAL A 23 -6.28 8.74 -0.81
C VAL A 23 -5.24 9.83 -0.60
N ASN A 24 -4.07 9.67 -1.17
CA ASN A 24 -3.01 10.66 -1.10
C ASN A 24 -2.70 11.25 -2.48
N PRO A 25 -3.02 12.53 -2.76
CA PRO A 25 -2.50 13.24 -3.93
C PRO A 25 -1.00 13.49 -3.76
N GLY A 26 -0.18 12.50 -4.12
CA GLY A 26 1.26 12.51 -3.85
C GLY A 26 2.06 13.40 -4.78
N LEU A 27 1.63 13.53 -6.05
CA LEU A 27 2.29 14.39 -7.03
C LEU A 27 1.26 15.21 -7.79
N ILE A 28 1.60 16.47 -8.07
CA ILE A 28 0.81 17.34 -8.94
C ILE A 28 1.77 18.16 -9.80
N HIS A 29 1.55 18.12 -11.10
CA HIS A 29 2.35 18.84 -12.09
C HIS A 29 1.45 19.59 -13.07
N GLY A 30 1.88 20.74 -13.55
CA GLY A 30 1.17 21.47 -14.60
C GLY A 30 1.56 22.93 -14.70
N GLY A 31 1.50 23.44 -15.94
CA GLY A 31 1.83 24.81 -16.31
C GLY A 31 3.33 25.06 -16.51
N THR A 32 3.63 26.13 -17.23
CA THR A 32 5.00 26.53 -17.60
C THR A 32 5.35 27.94 -17.10
N GLY A 33 4.38 28.71 -16.60
CA GLY A 33 4.61 30.05 -16.08
C GLY A 33 3.37 30.63 -15.41
N ALA A 34 3.57 31.51 -14.42
CA ALA A 34 2.48 32.08 -13.62
C ALA A 34 1.47 32.91 -14.40
N ASN A 35 1.90 33.48 -15.51
CA ASN A 35 1.09 34.31 -16.42
C ASN A 35 0.56 33.56 -17.65
N ILE A 36 0.71 32.22 -17.67
CA ILE A 36 0.30 31.35 -18.78
C ILE A 36 -0.79 30.41 -18.29
N ILE A 37 -1.91 30.34 -19.03
CA ILE A 37 -2.94 29.33 -18.77
C ILE A 37 -2.36 27.96 -19.14
N SER A 38 -2.37 27.04 -18.18
CA SER A 38 -1.88 25.68 -18.39
C SER A 38 -2.78 24.92 -19.35
N ASP A 39 -2.18 24.32 -20.35
CA ASP A 39 -2.82 23.44 -21.35
C ASP A 39 -2.90 21.99 -20.87
N HIS A 40 -2.03 21.60 -19.91
CA HIS A 40 -1.96 20.27 -19.33
C HIS A 40 -1.66 20.32 -17.83
N ALA A 41 -2.25 19.38 -17.09
CA ALA A 41 -1.91 19.11 -15.69
C ALA A 41 -2.13 17.63 -15.38
N GLU A 42 -1.32 17.12 -14.47
CA GLU A 42 -1.32 15.73 -14.03
C GLU A 42 -1.35 15.65 -12.50
N VAL A 43 -2.11 14.69 -11.96
CA VAL A 43 -2.16 14.36 -10.54
C VAL A 43 -1.95 12.88 -10.38
N THR A 44 -0.97 12.49 -9.57
CA THR A 44 -0.76 11.09 -9.19
C THR A 44 -1.33 10.87 -7.78
N LEU A 45 -2.23 9.90 -7.67
CA LEU A 45 -2.87 9.50 -6.42
C LEU A 45 -2.28 8.17 -5.95
N ASP A 46 -1.88 8.07 -4.68
CA ASP A 46 -1.63 6.81 -3.97
C ASP A 46 -2.91 6.41 -3.23
N LEU A 47 -3.40 5.20 -3.50
CA LEU A 47 -4.61 4.66 -2.89
C LEU A 47 -4.24 3.45 -2.05
N ARG A 48 -4.74 3.39 -0.80
CA ARG A 48 -4.53 2.22 0.06
C ARG A 48 -5.87 1.73 0.59
N PHE A 49 -5.95 0.43 0.81
CA PHE A 49 -7.16 -0.24 1.29
C PHE A 49 -6.78 -1.57 1.99
N TRP A 50 -7.63 -2.01 2.93
CA TRP A 50 -7.43 -3.26 3.67
C TRP A 50 -8.07 -4.49 3.00
N ASN A 51 -9.03 -4.27 2.09
CA ASN A 51 -9.68 -5.32 1.32
C ASN A 51 -9.95 -4.86 -0.11
N ASP A 52 -10.04 -5.81 -1.03
CA ASP A 52 -10.18 -5.52 -2.46
C ASP A 52 -11.54 -4.95 -2.85
N GLU A 53 -12.60 -5.19 -2.07
CA GLU A 53 -13.93 -4.63 -2.34
C GLU A 53 -13.89 -3.11 -2.14
N ASP A 54 -13.37 -2.64 -1.01
CA ASP A 54 -13.18 -1.22 -0.72
C ASP A 54 -12.24 -0.55 -1.73
N GLY A 55 -11.16 -1.26 -2.15
CA GLY A 55 -10.24 -0.79 -3.17
C GLY A 55 -10.93 -0.57 -4.52
N ARG A 56 -11.71 -1.54 -4.99
CA ARG A 56 -12.48 -1.43 -6.23
C ARG A 56 -13.52 -0.31 -6.17
N GLU A 57 -14.23 -0.18 -5.05
CA GLU A 57 -15.19 0.91 -4.85
C GLU A 57 -14.51 2.27 -4.90
N LEU A 58 -13.36 2.42 -4.23
CA LEU A 58 -12.58 3.66 -4.23
C LEU A 58 -12.11 4.04 -5.64
N ILE A 59 -11.54 3.10 -6.39
CA ILE A 59 -11.12 3.30 -7.79
C ILE A 59 -12.32 3.72 -8.66
N SER A 60 -13.48 3.08 -8.48
CA SER A 60 -14.71 3.42 -9.20
C SER A 60 -15.16 4.85 -8.91
N LYS A 61 -15.12 5.28 -7.64
CA LYS A 61 -15.44 6.67 -7.25
C LYS A 61 -14.49 7.68 -7.88
N ILE A 62 -13.18 7.39 -7.92
CA ILE A 62 -12.19 8.27 -8.56
C ILE A 62 -12.45 8.38 -10.07
N ARG A 63 -12.76 7.28 -10.75
CA ARG A 63 -13.13 7.30 -12.16
C ARG A 63 -14.38 8.15 -12.39
N ALA A 64 -15.40 8.03 -11.54
CA ALA A 64 -16.61 8.86 -11.60
C ALA A 64 -16.32 10.35 -11.35
N LEU A 65 -15.34 10.70 -10.51
CA LEU A 65 -14.89 12.08 -10.36
C LEU A 65 -14.26 12.65 -11.65
N ALA A 66 -13.56 11.84 -12.40
CA ALA A 66 -12.95 12.26 -13.68
C ALA A 66 -13.99 12.45 -14.80
N GLU A 67 -15.20 11.91 -14.70
CA GLU A 67 -16.29 12.15 -15.63
C GLU A 67 -16.99 13.51 -15.41
N LYS A 68 -16.74 14.17 -14.27
CA LYS A 68 -17.33 15.46 -13.95
C LYS A 68 -16.62 16.59 -14.69
N THR A 69 -17.37 17.56 -15.18
CA THR A 69 -16.80 18.80 -15.70
C THR A 69 -16.39 19.72 -14.55
N TRP A 70 -15.10 19.75 -14.23
CA TRP A 70 -14.55 20.62 -13.19
C TRP A 70 -14.31 22.06 -13.66
N VAL A 71 -13.99 22.21 -14.95
CA VAL A 71 -13.79 23.48 -15.65
C VAL A 71 -14.29 23.29 -17.07
N GLU A 72 -15.06 24.23 -17.57
CA GLU A 72 -15.57 24.19 -18.95
C GLU A 72 -14.41 24.14 -19.96
N GLY A 73 -14.53 23.28 -20.96
CA GLY A 73 -13.52 23.07 -22.00
C GLY A 73 -12.33 22.20 -21.58
N VAL A 74 -12.33 21.64 -20.36
CA VAL A 74 -11.29 20.71 -19.89
C VAL A 74 -11.82 19.28 -19.87
N THR A 75 -11.04 18.36 -20.44
CA THR A 75 -11.28 16.91 -20.38
C THR A 75 -10.29 16.26 -19.45
N GLN A 76 -10.68 15.16 -18.79
CA GLN A 76 -9.85 14.39 -17.89
C GLN A 76 -9.85 12.92 -18.29
N THR A 77 -8.72 12.25 -18.01
CA THR A 77 -8.58 10.79 -18.14
C THR A 77 -7.99 10.24 -16.85
N VAL A 78 -8.30 8.99 -16.53
CA VAL A 78 -7.71 8.26 -15.39
C VAL A 78 -7.00 7.04 -15.94
N GLU A 79 -5.72 6.94 -15.64
CA GLU A 79 -4.90 5.77 -15.88
C GLU A 79 -4.54 5.11 -14.56
N GLN A 80 -4.64 3.78 -14.51
CA GLN A 80 -4.18 3.00 -13.36
C GLN A 80 -2.75 2.54 -13.62
N LEU A 81 -1.79 3.12 -12.92
CA LEU A 81 -0.36 2.89 -13.11
C LEU A 81 0.10 1.56 -12.50
N SER A 82 -0.51 1.17 -11.37
CA SER A 82 -0.19 -0.08 -10.65
C SER A 82 -1.41 -0.57 -9.88
N TYR A 83 -1.34 -1.81 -9.42
CA TYR A 83 -2.31 -2.40 -8.51
C TYR A 83 -1.61 -3.49 -7.69
N SER A 84 -1.80 -3.46 -6.38
CA SER A 84 -1.46 -4.55 -5.48
C SER A 84 -2.73 -4.95 -4.73
N PRO A 85 -3.18 -6.21 -4.82
CA PRO A 85 -4.36 -6.69 -4.10
C PRO A 85 -4.12 -6.62 -2.58
N ALA A 86 -5.18 -6.63 -1.80
CA ALA A 86 -5.05 -6.76 -0.34
C ALA A 86 -4.52 -8.16 0.03
N MET A 87 -3.79 -8.23 1.14
CA MET A 87 -3.28 -9.50 1.69
C MET A 87 -3.92 -9.76 3.07
N PRO A 88 -5.20 -10.19 3.12
CA PRO A 88 -5.89 -10.45 4.38
C PRO A 88 -5.32 -11.68 5.07
N LEU A 89 -5.42 -11.72 6.40
CA LEU A 89 -5.06 -12.89 7.22
C LEU A 89 -6.08 -14.02 6.97
N SER A 90 -5.86 -14.82 5.93
CA SER A 90 -6.66 -16.02 5.62
C SER A 90 -6.44 -17.11 6.66
N GLU A 91 -7.31 -18.13 6.69
CA GLU A 91 -7.15 -19.29 7.58
C GLU A 91 -5.84 -20.05 7.33
N ASN A 92 -5.47 -20.24 6.05
CA ASN A 92 -4.21 -20.87 5.68
C ASN A 92 -2.99 -20.03 6.09
N THR A 93 -3.07 -18.71 5.93
CA THR A 93 -2.01 -17.78 6.38
C THR A 93 -1.90 -17.81 7.91
N ARG A 94 -3.01 -17.93 8.65
CA ARG A 94 -3.01 -18.04 10.11
C ARG A 94 -2.20 -19.25 10.58
N ALA A 95 -2.38 -20.41 9.95
CA ALA A 95 -1.61 -21.61 10.28
C ALA A 95 -0.09 -21.41 10.02
N LEU A 96 0.27 -20.65 8.99
CA LEU A 96 1.67 -20.27 8.72
C LEU A 96 2.20 -19.31 9.78
N VAL A 97 1.41 -18.31 10.20
CA VAL A 97 1.74 -17.36 11.27
C VAL A 97 2.02 -18.09 12.59
N GLU A 98 1.21 -19.09 12.94
CA GLU A 98 1.43 -19.91 14.15
C GLU A 98 2.79 -20.61 14.09
N LYS A 99 3.14 -21.26 12.98
CA LYS A 99 4.45 -21.90 12.78
C LYS A 99 5.62 -20.90 12.89
N ILE A 100 5.44 -19.68 12.35
CA ILE A 100 6.45 -18.61 12.43
C ILE A 100 6.60 -18.14 13.87
N THR A 101 5.50 -17.97 14.61
CA THR A 101 5.51 -17.55 16.01
C THR A 101 6.25 -18.57 16.89
N ASP A 102 5.99 -19.86 16.69
CA ASP A 102 6.71 -20.92 17.39
C ASP A 102 8.20 -20.93 17.05
N ALA A 103 8.54 -20.78 15.77
CA ALA A 103 9.92 -20.74 15.31
C ALA A 103 10.70 -19.52 15.85
N ALA A 104 10.01 -18.37 16.01
CA ALA A 104 10.56 -17.15 16.59
C ALA A 104 10.80 -17.33 18.11
N SER A 105 9.85 -17.93 18.82
CA SER A 105 10.00 -18.23 20.24
C SER A 105 11.21 -19.13 20.52
N GLU A 106 11.44 -20.15 19.67
CA GLU A 106 12.64 -21.00 19.76
C GLU A 106 13.94 -20.24 19.39
N ALA A 107 13.85 -19.18 18.58
CA ALA A 107 14.97 -18.30 18.28
C ALA A 107 15.21 -17.23 19.36
N GLY A 108 14.37 -17.19 20.42
CA GLY A 108 14.53 -16.33 21.59
C GLY A 108 13.85 -14.97 21.50
N PHE A 109 12.90 -14.77 20.58
CA PHE A 109 12.14 -13.52 20.49
C PHE A 109 10.65 -13.74 20.18
N ASP A 110 9.83 -12.73 20.48
CA ASP A 110 8.40 -12.74 20.16
C ASP A 110 8.14 -12.17 18.76
N ALA A 111 7.55 -12.97 17.86
CA ALA A 111 7.00 -12.50 16.61
C ALA A 111 5.48 -12.33 16.75
N ARG A 112 4.95 -11.27 16.13
CA ARG A 112 3.51 -10.99 16.12
C ARG A 112 3.08 -10.57 14.73
N TRP A 113 1.92 -11.03 14.30
CA TRP A 113 1.24 -10.49 13.15
C TRP A 113 0.85 -9.04 13.39
N VAL A 114 1.12 -8.17 12.43
CA VAL A 114 0.65 -6.79 12.39
C VAL A 114 0.19 -6.46 10.99
N ASP A 115 -0.89 -5.70 10.89
CA ASP A 115 -1.32 -5.16 9.60
C ASP A 115 -0.42 -3.98 9.22
N ALA A 116 -0.02 -3.92 7.95
CA ALA A 116 0.84 -2.88 7.42
C ALA A 116 0.26 -2.27 6.14
N GLY A 117 0.42 -0.97 5.96
CA GLY A 117 -0.09 -0.25 4.79
C GLY A 117 0.80 -0.34 3.54
N GLY A 118 1.94 -1.05 3.61
CA GLY A 118 2.79 -1.34 2.45
C GLY A 118 2.29 -2.53 1.66
N ALA A 119 2.79 -2.69 0.44
CA ALA A 119 2.54 -3.86 -0.39
C ALA A 119 3.87 -4.47 -0.87
N SER A 120 3.84 -5.77 -1.15
CA SER A 120 4.95 -6.53 -1.72
C SER A 120 4.43 -7.51 -2.78
N ASP A 121 5.32 -8.24 -3.44
CA ASP A 121 4.93 -9.32 -4.35
C ASP A 121 4.11 -10.43 -3.65
N GLY A 122 4.23 -10.52 -2.32
CA GLY A 122 3.41 -11.41 -1.50
C GLY A 122 1.90 -11.18 -1.62
N ASN A 123 1.47 -9.95 -1.90
CA ASN A 123 0.07 -9.61 -2.12
C ASN A 123 -0.52 -10.38 -3.32
N HIS A 124 0.22 -10.49 -4.43
CA HIS A 124 -0.21 -11.26 -5.61
C HIS A 124 -0.22 -12.77 -5.37
N MET A 125 0.72 -13.26 -4.55
CA MET A 125 0.73 -14.67 -4.16
C MET A 125 -0.47 -15.00 -3.26
N ALA A 126 -0.83 -14.09 -2.33
CA ALA A 126 -1.99 -14.24 -1.47
C ALA A 126 -3.31 -14.20 -2.28
N GLU A 127 -3.42 -13.33 -3.29
CA GLU A 127 -4.56 -13.30 -4.24
C GLU A 127 -4.72 -14.64 -4.97
N ALA A 128 -3.61 -15.30 -5.30
CA ALA A 128 -3.60 -16.63 -5.90
C ALA A 128 -3.94 -17.78 -4.90
N GLY A 129 -4.24 -17.44 -3.63
CA GLY A 129 -4.60 -18.41 -2.60
C GLY A 129 -3.41 -19.07 -1.89
N ILE A 130 -2.19 -18.60 -2.13
CA ILE A 130 -0.99 -19.13 -1.49
C ILE A 130 -0.86 -18.50 -0.09
N PRO A 131 -0.64 -19.29 0.97
CA PRO A 131 -0.34 -18.74 2.30
C PRO A 131 0.97 -17.94 2.28
N VAL A 132 0.90 -16.67 2.62
CA VAL A 132 2.05 -15.75 2.58
C VAL A 132 2.14 -14.97 3.87
N VAL A 133 3.35 -14.79 4.38
CA VAL A 133 3.71 -13.84 5.43
C VAL A 133 4.89 -13.03 4.95
N ASP A 134 4.74 -11.72 4.98
CA ASP A 134 5.79 -10.76 4.68
C ASP A 134 6.46 -10.26 5.96
N GLY A 135 7.59 -9.52 5.84
CA GLY A 135 8.26 -8.89 6.97
C GLY A 135 9.00 -9.84 7.91
N CYS A 136 9.37 -11.04 7.46
CA CYS A 136 10.15 -12.01 8.25
C CYS A 136 11.64 -11.66 8.39
N GLY A 137 12.11 -10.60 7.77
CA GLY A 137 13.50 -10.15 7.84
C GLY A 137 13.88 -9.43 9.15
N PRO A 138 15.12 -8.92 9.24
CA PRO A 138 15.61 -8.17 10.40
C PRO A 138 14.78 -6.92 10.69
N ALA A 139 14.73 -6.52 11.96
CA ALA A 139 14.02 -5.32 12.36
C ALA A 139 14.78 -4.05 11.93
N GLY A 140 14.04 -3.01 11.60
CA GLY A 140 14.55 -1.72 11.20
C GLY A 140 13.50 -0.63 11.32
N GLY A 141 13.76 0.53 10.74
CA GLY A 141 12.84 1.64 10.75
C GLY A 141 13.31 2.79 9.87
N GLY A 142 12.50 3.87 9.83
CA GLY A 142 12.80 5.04 9.02
C GLY A 142 12.66 4.80 7.52
N PHE A 143 11.86 3.82 7.11
CA PHE A 143 11.65 3.42 5.72
C PHE A 143 11.39 4.62 4.80
N HIS A 144 11.99 4.59 3.62
CA HIS A 144 11.89 5.63 2.59
C HIS A 144 12.46 6.99 3.01
N SER A 145 13.39 7.04 3.96
CA SER A 145 14.06 8.26 4.40
C SER A 145 15.57 8.08 4.54
N GLU A 146 16.31 9.20 4.57
CA GLU A 146 17.77 9.20 4.86
C GLU A 146 18.12 8.66 6.25
N ARG A 147 17.12 8.45 7.11
CA ARG A 147 17.27 7.88 8.45
C ARG A 147 16.88 6.41 8.51
N GLU A 148 16.76 5.75 7.37
CA GLU A 148 16.51 4.32 7.32
C GLU A 148 17.66 3.54 7.98
N PHE A 149 17.29 2.61 8.85
CA PHE A 149 18.25 1.79 9.57
C PHE A 149 17.81 0.36 9.73
N LEU A 150 18.79 -0.53 9.87
CA LEU A 150 18.62 -1.94 10.23
C LEU A 150 19.28 -2.19 11.59
N ARG A 151 18.62 -2.98 12.43
CA ARG A 151 19.16 -3.43 13.72
C ARG A 151 19.92 -4.72 13.52
N LEU A 152 21.25 -4.63 13.51
CA LEU A 152 22.15 -5.76 13.22
C LEU A 152 21.98 -6.93 14.19
N GLU A 153 21.69 -6.66 15.45
CA GLU A 153 21.44 -7.67 16.48
C GLU A 153 20.25 -8.58 16.17
N THR A 154 19.33 -8.13 15.31
CA THR A 154 18.14 -8.92 14.92
C THR A 154 18.38 -9.85 13.72
N VAL A 155 19.52 -9.76 13.05
CA VAL A 155 19.81 -10.56 11.84
C VAL A 155 19.94 -12.05 12.20
N GLU A 156 20.73 -12.37 13.22
CA GLU A 156 20.96 -13.76 13.62
C GLU A 156 19.67 -14.45 14.10
N GLU A 157 18.89 -13.79 14.94
CA GLU A 157 17.62 -14.34 15.45
C GLU A 157 16.62 -14.61 14.31
N ARG A 158 16.57 -13.75 13.27
CA ARG A 158 15.71 -13.94 12.11
C ARG A 158 16.17 -15.11 11.24
N ILE A 159 17.47 -15.28 11.06
CA ILE A 159 18.04 -16.45 10.35
C ILE A 159 17.67 -17.74 11.08
N ILE A 160 17.85 -17.78 12.41
CA ILE A 160 17.49 -18.94 13.24
C ILE A 160 16.00 -19.24 13.12
N MET A 161 15.14 -18.21 13.22
CA MET A 161 13.69 -18.36 13.05
C MET A 161 13.34 -19.01 11.70
N ILE A 162 13.91 -18.53 10.58
CA ILE A 162 13.64 -19.10 9.26
C ILE A 162 14.11 -20.54 9.16
N VAL A 163 15.30 -20.87 9.69
CA VAL A 163 15.81 -22.23 9.71
C VAL A 163 14.87 -23.15 10.52
N ASN A 164 14.38 -22.68 11.67
CA ASN A 164 13.45 -23.44 12.51
C ASN A 164 12.09 -23.60 11.81
N LEU A 165 11.60 -22.58 11.12
CA LEU A 165 10.38 -22.64 10.32
C LEU A 165 10.49 -23.70 9.21
N LEU A 166 11.57 -23.67 8.42
CA LEU A 166 11.78 -24.62 7.31
C LEU A 166 11.81 -26.09 7.77
N LYS A 167 12.21 -26.36 9.02
CA LYS A 167 12.15 -27.72 9.59
C LYS A 167 10.73 -28.18 9.94
N ARG A 168 9.75 -27.26 9.98
CA ARG A 168 8.34 -27.53 10.33
C ARG A 168 7.41 -27.58 9.13
N LEU A 169 7.86 -27.13 7.96
CA LEU A 169 7.13 -27.18 6.70
C LEU A 169 7.24 -28.57 6.07
#